data_578759cdfba3e17c0f8cebed3da36b5d
#
_entry.id   578759cdfba3e17c0f8cebed3da36b5d
#
_cell.length_a   1.000
_cell.length_b   1.000
_cell.length_c   1.000
_cell.angle_alpha   90.00
_cell.angle_beta   90.00
_cell.angle_gamma   90.00
#
_symmetry.space_group_name_H-M   'P 1'
#
loop_
_entity.id
_entity.type
_entity.pdbx_description
1 polymer ?
#
loop_
_entity_poly.entity_id
_entity_poly.type
_entity_poly.pdbx_seq_one_letter_code
_entity_poly.pdbx_strand_id
1 'polypeptide(L)'
;LKRWTENGTIGCSKTAGGHRKFTMQHVRDYYKNNKNSDKNLGLGLEKLEHKTIYELINKSDYEELAKVLADASLESNEITVNNIVNGAYMKGIVASTICDEIIEPGSMIVENALRQKYISHVEAFISRKLITRSVESLNQNKPNGSFNGKTALCVNFEDNLPDLGVVMSEIILRHSGYNVLNTGSHA
;
A
#
# COMPACT_ATOMS: atom_id res chain seq x y z
N LEU A 1 10.15 12.63 -19.70
CA LEU A 1 8.72 12.39 -19.43
C LEU A 1 7.79 12.86 -20.55
N LYS A 2 7.96 14.09 -21.15
CA LYS A 2 7.11 14.60 -22.24
C LYS A 2 7.04 13.61 -23.40
N ARG A 3 8.17 13.16 -23.91
CA ARG A 3 8.28 12.20 -25.02
C ARG A 3 7.60 10.85 -24.71
N TRP A 4 7.71 10.37 -23.47
CA TRP A 4 7.11 9.11 -23.04
C TRP A 4 5.59 9.15 -22.99
N THR A 5 5.03 10.32 -22.61
CA THR A 5 3.57 10.50 -22.63
C THR A 5 3.03 10.71 -24.02
N GLU A 6 3.79 11.33 -24.93
CA GLU A 6 3.41 11.54 -26.33
C GLU A 6 3.45 10.23 -27.13
N ASN A 7 4.37 9.34 -26.81
CA ASN A 7 4.50 8.01 -27.43
C ASN A 7 3.61 6.94 -26.78
N GLY A 8 2.81 7.30 -25.77
CA GLY A 8 2.00 6.32 -25.05
C GLY A 8 2.78 5.36 -24.14
N THR A 9 4.09 5.59 -23.93
CA THR A 9 4.94 4.74 -23.09
C THR A 9 4.52 4.78 -21.63
N ILE A 10 4.09 5.95 -21.13
CA ILE A 10 3.51 6.13 -19.81
C ILE A 10 2.22 6.95 -19.90
N GLY A 11 1.16 6.49 -19.24
CA GLY A 11 -0.08 7.24 -19.13
C GLY A 11 0.07 8.50 -18.27
N CYS A 12 -0.73 9.50 -18.55
CA CYS A 12 -0.85 10.68 -17.69
C CYS A 12 -2.25 11.30 -17.80
N SER A 13 -2.70 11.97 -16.76
CA SER A 13 -3.82 12.90 -16.84
C SER A 13 -3.32 14.33 -17.07
N LYS A 14 -4.14 15.18 -17.68
CA LYS A 14 -3.80 16.59 -17.90
C LYS A 14 -4.71 17.46 -17.04
N THR A 15 -4.14 18.50 -16.42
CA THR A 15 -4.92 19.55 -15.77
C THR A 15 -5.55 20.46 -16.83
N ALA A 16 -6.51 21.32 -16.44
CA ALA A 16 -7.08 22.35 -17.30
C ALA A 16 -6.01 23.28 -17.91
N GLY A 17 -4.90 23.52 -17.21
CA GLY A 17 -3.75 24.27 -17.70
C GLY A 17 -2.74 23.46 -18.53
N GLY A 18 -3.07 22.23 -18.92
CA GLY A 18 -2.23 21.39 -19.77
C GLY A 18 -1.05 20.69 -19.08
N HIS A 19 -0.90 20.87 -17.75
CA HIS A 19 0.16 20.18 -17.00
C HIS A 19 -0.14 18.69 -16.86
N ARG A 20 0.89 17.85 -17.08
CA ARG A 20 0.77 16.39 -16.92
C ARG A 20 0.81 16.01 -15.45
N LYS A 21 -0.19 15.26 -14.99
CA LYS A 21 -0.22 14.61 -13.69
C LYS A 21 -0.01 13.11 -13.86
N PHE A 22 0.83 12.54 -13.01
CA PHE A 22 1.07 11.10 -12.95
C PHE A 22 0.50 10.57 -11.64
N THR A 23 -0.20 9.46 -11.72
CA THR A 23 -0.66 8.70 -10.57
C THR A 23 0.20 7.45 -10.42
N MET A 24 0.18 6.81 -9.26
CA MET A 24 0.83 5.51 -9.04
C MET A 24 0.32 4.46 -10.03
N GLN A 25 -0.95 4.54 -10.43
CA GLN A 25 -1.52 3.64 -11.44
C GLN A 25 -0.81 3.79 -12.79
N HIS A 26 -0.54 5.00 -13.26
CA HIS A 26 0.20 5.22 -14.50
C HIS A 26 1.61 4.61 -14.45
N VAL A 27 2.27 4.71 -13.30
CA VAL A 27 3.59 4.11 -13.07
C VAL A 27 3.50 2.59 -13.04
N ARG A 28 2.52 2.03 -12.36
CA ARG A 28 2.26 0.59 -12.29
C ARG A 28 1.99 -0.01 -13.69
N ASP A 29 1.14 0.65 -14.48
CA ASP A 29 0.82 0.21 -15.84
C ASP A 29 2.06 0.25 -16.74
N TYR A 30 2.91 1.27 -16.57
CA TYR A 30 4.20 1.33 -17.25
C TYR A 30 5.09 0.12 -16.92
N TYR A 31 5.22 -0.25 -15.65
CA TYR A 31 6.02 -1.42 -15.24
C TYR A 31 5.41 -2.74 -15.71
N LYS A 32 4.10 -2.91 -15.67
CA LYS A 32 3.42 -4.10 -16.21
C LYS A 32 3.70 -4.31 -17.69
N ASN A 33 3.72 -3.22 -18.45
CA ASN A 33 3.89 -3.28 -19.90
C ASN A 33 5.36 -3.37 -20.35
N ASN A 34 6.29 -3.01 -19.47
CA ASN A 34 7.73 -2.99 -19.75
C ASN A 34 8.48 -4.00 -18.89
N LYS A 35 8.23 -5.30 -19.09
CA LYS A 35 8.86 -6.42 -18.35
C LYS A 35 10.39 -6.42 -18.33
N ASN A 36 11.06 -5.63 -19.19
CA ASN A 36 12.51 -5.48 -19.25
C ASN A 36 13.08 -4.33 -18.40
N SER A 37 12.24 -3.62 -17.65
CA SER A 37 12.67 -2.50 -16.81
C SER A 37 13.03 -2.91 -15.38
N ASP A 38 13.42 -4.16 -15.15
CA ASP A 38 13.92 -4.66 -13.86
C ASP A 38 15.21 -3.97 -13.37
N LYS A 39 15.74 -3.04 -14.18
CA LYS A 39 16.89 -2.22 -13.80
C LYS A 39 16.38 -0.90 -13.22
N ASN A 40 16.39 -0.84 -11.89
CA ASN A 40 16.23 0.38 -11.08
C ASN A 40 14.87 1.09 -11.20
N LEU A 41 13.91 0.68 -10.40
CA LEU A 41 12.92 1.60 -9.87
C LEU A 41 13.69 2.75 -9.21
N GLY A 42 13.83 3.90 -9.89
CA GLY A 42 14.52 5.08 -9.38
C GLY A 42 13.75 5.76 -8.22
N LEU A 43 13.34 4.97 -7.24
CA LEU A 43 12.62 5.39 -6.04
C LEU A 43 13.57 5.82 -4.92
N GLY A 44 14.80 6.24 -5.25
CA GLY A 44 15.78 6.62 -4.24
C GLY A 44 16.29 5.43 -3.41
N LEU A 45 16.30 4.23 -4.01
CA LEU A 45 16.73 2.97 -3.39
C LEU A 45 18.24 2.87 -3.20
N GLU A 46 18.92 3.97 -2.90
CA GLU A 46 20.36 3.99 -2.68
C GLU A 46 20.78 3.38 -1.34
N LYS A 47 19.84 3.14 -0.43
CA LYS A 47 20.13 2.46 0.84
C LYS A 47 20.03 0.95 0.70
N LEU A 48 20.94 0.23 1.35
CA LEU A 48 21.04 -1.24 1.34
C LEU A 48 19.70 -1.92 1.73
N GLU A 49 18.99 -1.33 2.69
CA GLU A 49 17.68 -1.79 3.18
C GLU A 49 16.61 -1.81 2.09
N HIS A 50 16.58 -0.78 1.24
CA HIS A 50 15.61 -0.70 0.14
C HIS A 50 15.89 -1.76 -0.94
N LYS A 51 17.14 -2.12 -1.18
CA LYS A 51 17.51 -3.19 -2.11
C LYS A 51 16.98 -4.53 -1.62
N THR A 52 17.08 -4.79 -0.33
CA THR A 52 16.56 -6.02 0.29
C THR A 52 15.05 -6.13 0.15
N ILE A 53 14.29 -5.05 0.46
CA ILE A 53 12.83 -5.00 0.29
C ILE A 53 12.44 -5.30 -1.17
N TYR A 54 13.14 -4.68 -2.13
CA TYR A 54 12.86 -4.90 -3.54
C TYR A 54 13.11 -6.36 -3.97
N GLU A 55 14.17 -6.99 -3.46
CA GLU A 55 14.45 -8.40 -3.70
C GLU A 55 13.37 -9.33 -3.13
N LEU A 56 12.87 -9.04 -1.92
CA LEU A 56 11.77 -9.78 -1.30
C LEU A 56 10.48 -9.64 -2.11
N ILE A 57 10.14 -8.42 -2.56
CA ILE A 57 8.98 -8.17 -3.41
C ILE A 57 9.09 -8.96 -4.73
N ASN A 58 10.28 -8.99 -5.34
CA ASN A 58 10.51 -9.72 -6.59
C ASN A 58 10.39 -11.24 -6.43
N LYS A 59 10.81 -11.77 -5.29
CA LYS A 59 10.70 -13.19 -4.96
C LYS A 59 9.30 -13.57 -4.46
N SER A 60 8.42 -12.59 -4.23
CA SER A 60 7.11 -12.76 -3.57
C SER A 60 7.24 -13.42 -2.19
N ASP A 61 8.30 -13.06 -1.46
CA ASP A 61 8.53 -13.53 -0.10
C ASP A 61 7.72 -12.68 0.88
N TYR A 62 6.42 -12.95 0.92
CA TYR A 62 5.47 -12.16 1.69
C TYR A 62 5.63 -12.36 3.20
N GLU A 63 6.03 -13.56 3.62
CA GLU A 63 6.28 -13.84 5.03
C GLU A 63 7.41 -12.97 5.58
N GLU A 64 8.52 -12.86 4.85
CA GLU A 64 9.63 -12.02 5.27
C GLU A 64 9.29 -10.54 5.15
N LEU A 65 8.53 -10.14 4.14
CA LEU A 65 8.02 -8.76 4.02
C LEU A 65 7.12 -8.37 5.21
N ALA A 66 6.29 -9.29 5.72
CA ALA A 66 5.47 -9.05 6.90
C ALA A 66 6.31 -8.85 8.17
N LYS A 67 7.39 -9.62 8.34
CA LYS A 67 8.33 -9.44 9.46
C LYS A 67 9.03 -8.08 9.37
N VAL A 68 9.58 -7.74 8.21
CA VAL A 68 10.24 -6.44 7.98
C VAL A 68 9.26 -5.29 8.17
N LEU A 69 7.99 -5.44 7.78
CA LEU A 69 6.94 -4.45 8.01
C LEU A 69 6.71 -4.23 9.52
N ALA A 70 6.58 -5.31 10.29
CA ALA A 70 6.38 -5.25 11.73
C ALA A 70 7.55 -4.55 12.41
N ASP A 71 8.78 -4.98 12.14
CA ASP A 71 9.99 -4.41 12.72
C ASP A 71 10.13 -2.92 12.38
N ALA A 72 9.99 -2.55 11.10
CA ALA A 72 10.05 -1.16 10.65
C ALA A 72 8.97 -0.30 11.31
N SER A 73 7.77 -0.83 11.52
CA SER A 73 6.68 -0.09 12.16
C SER A 73 6.95 0.14 13.65
N LEU A 74 7.53 -0.82 14.35
CA LEU A 74 7.95 -0.71 15.75
C LEU A 74 9.12 0.27 15.92
N GLU A 75 10.03 0.32 14.97
CA GLU A 75 11.13 1.29 14.91
C GLU A 75 10.68 2.69 14.45
N SER A 76 9.39 2.89 14.18
CA SER A 76 8.85 4.13 13.62
C SER A 76 9.47 4.53 12.28
N ASN A 77 9.97 3.56 11.52
CA ASN A 77 10.56 3.77 10.20
C ASN A 77 9.49 3.84 9.10
N GLU A 78 8.82 4.99 9.03
CA GLU A 78 7.74 5.25 8.08
C GLU A 78 8.17 5.04 6.61
N ILE A 79 9.42 5.35 6.28
CA ILE A 79 9.95 5.21 4.93
C ILE A 79 9.95 3.74 4.51
N THR A 80 10.43 2.85 5.37
CA THR A 80 10.48 1.41 5.12
C THR A 80 9.08 0.82 5.01
N VAL A 81 8.16 1.17 5.92
CA VAL A 81 6.75 0.75 5.87
C VAL A 81 6.10 1.16 4.54
N ASN A 82 6.28 2.41 4.12
CA ASN A 82 5.75 2.92 2.85
C ASN A 82 6.38 2.24 1.64
N ASN A 83 7.68 1.94 1.67
CA ASN A 83 8.38 1.25 0.58
C ASN A 83 7.88 -0.18 0.38
N ILE A 84 7.56 -0.90 1.46
CA ILE A 84 6.99 -2.24 1.38
C ILE A 84 5.61 -2.18 0.71
N VAL A 85 4.69 -1.39 1.25
CA VAL A 85 3.30 -1.34 0.77
C VAL A 85 3.21 -0.78 -0.65
N ASN A 86 3.80 0.39 -0.89
CA ASN A 86 3.76 1.02 -2.21
C ASN A 86 4.63 0.29 -3.24
N GLY A 87 5.78 -0.26 -2.83
CA GLY A 87 6.65 -1.05 -3.68
C GLY A 87 5.96 -2.32 -4.19
N ALA A 88 5.30 -3.06 -3.29
CA ALA A 88 4.50 -4.23 -3.64
C ALA A 88 3.37 -3.87 -4.62
N TYR A 89 2.64 -2.78 -4.34
CA TYR A 89 1.58 -2.28 -5.22
C TYR A 89 2.11 -1.88 -6.60
N MET A 90 3.22 -1.16 -6.66
CA MET A 90 3.86 -0.73 -7.92
C MET A 90 4.37 -1.90 -8.74
N LYS A 91 4.88 -2.95 -8.10
CA LYS A 91 5.29 -4.20 -8.79
C LYS A 91 4.10 -4.93 -9.42
N GLY A 92 2.89 -4.57 -9.06
CA GLY A 92 1.66 -5.13 -9.63
C GLY A 92 0.98 -6.17 -8.75
N ILE A 93 1.45 -6.36 -7.52
CA ILE A 93 0.75 -7.20 -6.54
C ILE A 93 -0.62 -6.56 -6.27
N VAL A 94 -1.67 -7.37 -6.26
CA VAL A 94 -3.03 -6.87 -6.05
C VAL A 94 -3.25 -6.47 -4.60
N ALA A 95 -4.12 -5.49 -4.38
CA ALA A 95 -4.35 -4.93 -3.06
C ALA A 95 -4.79 -5.99 -2.02
N SER A 96 -5.62 -6.96 -2.41
CA SER A 96 -6.00 -8.06 -1.53
C SER A 96 -4.80 -8.88 -1.06
N THR A 97 -3.91 -9.28 -1.96
CA THR A 97 -2.69 -10.00 -1.58
C THR A 97 -1.78 -9.19 -0.66
N ILE A 98 -1.65 -7.87 -0.90
CA ILE A 98 -0.89 -6.99 0.01
C ILE A 98 -1.53 -6.98 1.40
N CYS A 99 -2.85 -6.87 1.47
CA CYS A 99 -3.57 -6.87 2.75
C CYS A 99 -3.46 -8.21 3.46
N ASP A 100 -3.72 -9.31 2.76
CA ASP A 100 -3.88 -10.64 3.37
C ASP A 100 -2.52 -11.30 3.68
N GLU A 101 -1.50 -11.08 2.84
CA GLU A 101 -0.23 -11.80 2.94
C GLU A 101 0.91 -10.96 3.57
N ILE A 102 0.77 -9.62 3.63
CA ILE A 102 1.82 -8.75 4.16
C ILE A 102 1.31 -7.97 5.36
N ILE A 103 0.20 -7.24 5.20
CA ILE A 103 -0.27 -6.30 6.22
C ILE A 103 -0.87 -7.03 7.42
N GLU A 104 -1.78 -7.95 7.20
CA GLU A 104 -2.42 -8.73 8.27
C GLU A 104 -1.39 -9.52 9.08
N PRO A 105 -0.49 -10.34 8.48
CA PRO A 105 0.53 -11.06 9.23
C PRO A 105 1.50 -10.12 9.96
N GLY A 106 1.94 -9.02 9.34
CA GLY A 106 2.80 -8.02 9.97
C GLY A 106 2.13 -7.36 11.19
N SER A 107 0.85 -7.01 11.06
CA SER A 107 0.05 -6.49 12.17
C SER A 107 -0.11 -7.51 13.30
N MET A 108 -0.31 -8.78 12.97
CA MET A 108 -0.40 -9.87 13.96
C MET A 108 0.89 -10.07 14.74
N ILE A 109 2.06 -9.85 14.13
CA ILE A 109 3.35 -9.87 14.84
C ILE A 109 3.37 -8.78 15.92
N VAL A 110 2.96 -7.55 15.60
CA VAL A 110 2.87 -6.43 16.54
C VAL A 110 1.90 -6.73 17.68
N GLU A 111 0.71 -7.27 17.36
CA GLU A 111 -0.28 -7.66 18.36
C GLU A 111 0.22 -8.75 19.32
N ASN A 112 0.94 -9.73 18.77
CA ASN A 112 1.53 -10.79 19.59
C ASN A 112 2.64 -10.26 20.52
N ALA A 113 3.48 -9.33 20.03
CA ALA A 113 4.50 -8.68 20.84
C ALA A 113 3.86 -7.88 22.01
N LEU A 114 2.73 -7.20 21.75
CA LEU A 114 1.98 -6.50 22.79
C LEU A 114 1.37 -7.49 23.80
N ARG A 115 0.74 -8.57 23.38
CA ARG A 115 0.17 -9.61 24.27
C ARG A 115 1.23 -10.25 25.16
N GLN A 116 2.43 -10.44 24.62
CA GLN A 116 3.58 -11.00 25.35
C GLN A 116 4.30 -9.95 26.20
N LYS A 117 3.84 -8.69 26.18
CA LYS A 117 4.44 -7.56 26.92
C LYS A 117 5.89 -7.24 26.51
N TYR A 118 6.28 -7.58 25.29
CA TYR A 118 7.58 -7.19 24.74
C TYR A 118 7.61 -5.72 24.32
N ILE A 119 6.44 -5.16 24.01
CA ILE A 119 6.25 -3.76 23.66
C ILE A 119 5.13 -3.15 24.52
N SER A 120 5.16 -1.83 24.65
CA SER A 120 4.12 -1.06 25.34
C SER A 120 2.91 -0.80 24.44
N HIS A 121 1.78 -0.42 25.06
CA HIS A 121 0.60 0.02 24.32
C HIS A 121 0.88 1.23 23.40
N VAL A 122 1.79 2.11 23.81
CA VAL A 122 2.17 3.29 23.01
C VAL A 122 2.91 2.88 21.75
N GLU A 123 3.90 1.97 21.87
CA GLU A 123 4.65 1.45 20.70
C GLU A 123 3.71 0.71 19.75
N ALA A 124 2.83 -0.15 20.26
CA ALA A 124 1.83 -0.83 19.44
C ALA A 124 0.89 0.15 18.74
N PHE A 125 0.44 1.21 19.42
CA PHE A 125 -0.42 2.24 18.83
C PHE A 125 0.30 2.98 17.69
N ILE A 126 1.55 3.40 17.89
CA ILE A 126 2.36 4.09 16.87
C ILE A 126 2.55 3.18 15.65
N SER A 127 2.92 1.92 15.88
CA SER A 127 3.11 0.92 14.83
C SER A 127 1.84 0.73 13.99
N ARG A 128 0.68 0.48 14.64
CA ARG A 128 -0.62 0.36 13.96
C ARG A 128 -0.92 1.60 13.11
N LYS A 129 -0.68 2.79 13.67
CA LYS A 129 -0.93 4.06 12.98
C LYS A 129 -0.08 4.20 11.72
N LEU A 130 1.18 3.80 11.78
CA LEU A 130 2.07 3.82 10.62
C LEU A 130 1.63 2.84 9.53
N ILE A 131 1.29 1.61 9.91
CA ILE A 131 0.79 0.59 9.00
C ILE A 131 -0.51 1.11 8.34
N THR A 132 -1.48 1.58 9.12
CA THR A 132 -2.77 2.08 8.60
C THR A 132 -2.57 3.22 7.59
N ARG A 133 -1.72 4.21 7.91
CA ARG A 133 -1.44 5.33 6.99
C ARG A 133 -0.81 4.87 5.68
N SER A 134 0.09 3.89 5.76
CA SER A 134 0.72 3.34 4.57
C SER A 134 -0.30 2.63 3.67
N VAL A 135 -1.22 1.88 4.27
CA VAL A 135 -2.31 1.21 3.56
C VAL A 135 -3.28 2.24 2.97
N GLU A 136 -3.65 3.29 3.71
CA GLU A 136 -4.49 4.40 3.22
C GLU A 136 -3.91 5.07 1.96
N SER A 137 -2.57 5.10 1.83
CA SER A 137 -1.94 5.67 0.64
C SER A 137 -2.32 4.96 -0.66
N LEU A 138 -2.74 3.69 -0.59
CA LEU A 138 -3.24 2.92 -1.73
C LEU A 138 -4.59 3.45 -2.24
N ASN A 139 -5.40 4.11 -1.39
CA ASN A 139 -6.67 4.73 -1.80
C ASN A 139 -6.48 5.88 -2.81
N GLN A 140 -5.33 6.56 -2.75
CA GLN A 140 -5.01 7.65 -3.68
C GLN A 140 -4.73 7.12 -5.10
N ASN A 141 -4.50 5.84 -5.20
CA ASN A 141 -4.12 5.15 -6.42
C ASN A 141 -5.30 4.37 -7.02
N LYS A 142 -6.47 5.02 -7.12
CA LYS A 142 -7.67 4.38 -7.71
C LYS A 142 -7.30 3.69 -9.02
N PRO A 143 -7.53 2.39 -9.15
CA PRO A 143 -7.43 1.76 -10.45
C PRO A 143 -8.43 2.44 -11.38
N ASN A 144 -8.06 2.66 -12.63
CA ASN A 144 -8.97 3.11 -13.69
C ASN A 144 -10.00 2.00 -14.05
N GLY A 145 -10.40 1.20 -13.04
CA GLY A 145 -11.40 0.18 -13.18
C GLY A 145 -12.79 0.81 -13.34
N SER A 146 -13.56 0.28 -14.25
CA SER A 146 -14.95 0.68 -14.41
C SER A 146 -15.71 0.40 -13.11
N PHE A 147 -16.42 1.41 -12.61
CA PHE A 147 -17.39 1.27 -11.55
C PHE A 147 -18.36 0.12 -11.87
N ASN A 148 -18.55 -0.82 -10.95
CA ASN A 148 -19.40 -2.00 -11.16
C ASN A 148 -20.89 -1.74 -10.89
N GLY A 149 -21.28 -0.49 -10.64
CA GLY A 149 -22.66 -0.07 -10.36
C GLY A 149 -23.09 -0.32 -8.91
N LYS A 150 -22.24 -0.83 -8.03
CA LYS A 150 -22.58 -1.20 -6.66
C LYS A 150 -21.92 -0.29 -5.64
N THR A 151 -22.62 -0.03 -4.55
CA THR A 151 -22.11 0.69 -3.37
C THR A 151 -21.93 -0.28 -2.20
N ALA A 152 -20.81 -0.17 -1.51
CA ALA A 152 -20.50 -0.88 -0.28
C ALA A 152 -20.38 0.10 0.88
N LEU A 153 -20.84 -0.29 2.06
CA LEU A 153 -20.69 0.44 3.30
C LEU A 153 -19.73 -0.31 4.21
N CYS A 154 -18.62 0.34 4.60
CA CYS A 154 -17.67 -0.16 5.58
C CYS A 154 -17.94 0.53 6.91
N VAL A 155 -18.24 -0.26 7.94
CA VAL A 155 -18.55 0.22 9.29
C VAL A 155 -17.76 -0.62 10.29
N ASN A 156 -17.22 0.02 11.30
CA ASN A 156 -16.66 -0.65 12.47
C ASN A 156 -17.52 -0.30 13.69
N PHE A 157 -18.02 -1.31 14.40
CA PHE A 157 -18.84 -1.16 15.60
C PHE A 157 -18.03 -1.17 16.89
N GLU A 158 -16.74 -1.46 16.81
CA GLU A 158 -15.85 -1.50 17.95
C GLU A 158 -14.98 -0.26 18.01
N ASP A 159 -14.67 0.22 19.22
CA ASP A 159 -13.72 1.31 19.46
C ASP A 159 -12.27 0.88 19.22
N ASN A 160 -12.04 -0.01 18.27
CA ASN A 160 -10.73 -0.49 17.89
C ASN A 160 -10.03 0.53 17.00
N LEU A 161 -9.15 1.31 17.57
CA LEU A 161 -8.29 2.25 16.85
C LEU A 161 -6.85 1.72 16.78
N PRO A 162 -6.18 1.86 15.63
CA PRO A 162 -6.66 2.33 14.33
C PRO A 162 -7.48 1.28 13.58
N ASP A 163 -8.40 1.72 12.72
CA ASP A 163 -9.36 0.90 11.98
C ASP A 163 -8.74 0.15 10.80
N LEU A 164 -7.65 -0.56 10.99
CA LEU A 164 -6.89 -1.19 9.91
C LEU A 164 -7.75 -2.12 9.05
N GLY A 165 -8.56 -2.98 9.69
CA GLY A 165 -9.43 -3.92 8.98
C GLY A 165 -10.47 -3.23 8.09
N VAL A 166 -11.04 -2.11 8.55
CA VAL A 166 -12.00 -1.31 7.78
C VAL A 166 -11.32 -0.63 6.60
N VAL A 167 -10.10 -0.08 6.82
CA VAL A 167 -9.30 0.54 5.76
C VAL A 167 -8.90 -0.48 4.70
N MET A 168 -8.45 -1.67 5.08
CA MET A 168 -8.13 -2.76 4.15
C MET A 168 -9.37 -3.17 3.32
N SER A 169 -10.51 -3.34 3.98
CA SER A 169 -11.78 -3.68 3.32
C SER A 169 -12.20 -2.61 2.31
N GLU A 170 -12.11 -1.33 2.69
CA GLU A 170 -12.38 -0.21 1.80
C GLU A 170 -11.51 -0.28 0.55
N ILE A 171 -10.20 -0.48 0.71
CA ILE A 171 -9.25 -0.52 -0.40
C ILE A 171 -9.55 -1.69 -1.34
N ILE A 172 -9.75 -2.89 -0.80
CA ILE A 172 -10.06 -4.08 -1.60
C ILE A 172 -11.35 -3.87 -2.40
N LEU A 173 -12.40 -3.34 -1.77
CA LEU A 173 -13.67 -3.07 -2.44
C LEU A 173 -13.54 -1.99 -3.54
N ARG A 174 -12.81 -0.90 -3.27
CA ARG A 174 -12.55 0.15 -4.28
C ARG A 174 -11.79 -0.41 -5.47
N HIS A 175 -10.78 -1.27 -5.23
CA HIS A 175 -10.03 -1.92 -6.29
C HIS A 175 -10.85 -2.96 -7.07
N SER A 176 -11.94 -3.46 -6.46
CA SER A 176 -12.93 -4.32 -7.11
C SER A 176 -14.05 -3.55 -7.82
N GLY A 177 -13.93 -2.23 -7.92
CA GLY A 177 -14.85 -1.36 -8.67
C GLY A 177 -16.09 -0.91 -7.90
N TYR A 178 -16.17 -1.11 -6.59
CA TYR A 178 -17.26 -0.60 -5.77
C TYR A 178 -17.11 0.90 -5.49
N ASN A 179 -18.24 1.60 -5.37
CA ASN A 179 -18.28 2.87 -4.66
C ASN A 179 -18.34 2.56 -3.17
N VAL A 180 -17.34 3.01 -2.39
CA VAL A 180 -17.25 2.65 -0.98
C VAL A 180 -17.48 3.89 -0.11
N LEU A 181 -18.42 3.74 0.82
CA LEU A 181 -18.64 4.65 1.94
C LEU A 181 -18.00 4.03 3.17
N ASN A 182 -17.04 4.72 3.76
CA ASN A 182 -16.39 4.30 5.00
C ASN A 182 -16.76 5.32 6.09
N THR A 183 -17.48 4.86 7.11
CA THR A 183 -17.94 5.70 8.22
C THR A 183 -16.96 5.68 9.40
N GLY A 184 -15.93 4.85 9.34
CA GLY A 184 -14.98 4.67 10.45
C GLY A 184 -15.61 3.94 11.64
N SER A 185 -15.03 4.16 12.82
CA SER A 185 -15.40 3.49 14.08
C SER A 185 -16.52 4.21 14.87
N HIS A 186 -17.09 5.30 14.37
CA HIS A 186 -18.10 6.09 15.08
C HIS A 186 -19.31 6.37 14.19
N ALA A 187 -19.93 5.32 13.69
CA ALA A 187 -21.19 5.42 12.96
C ALA A 187 -22.38 5.22 13.88
#